data_76493cd71117ebb66149e1dd7f7e759b
#
_entry.id   76493cd71117ebb66149e1dd7f7e759b
#
_cell.length_a   1.000
_cell.length_b   1.000
_cell.length_c   1.000
_cell.angle_alpha   90.00
_cell.angle_beta   90.00
_cell.angle_gamma   90.00
#
_symmetry.space_group_name_H-M   'P 1'
#
loop_
_entity.id
_entity.type
_entity.pdbx_description
1 polymer ?
#
loop_
_entity_poly.entity_id
_entity_poly.type
_entity_poly.pdbx_seq_one_letter_code
_entity_poly.pdbx_strand_id
1 'polypeptide(L)'
;TSLLYMVPLSFSMALTILVGVEAGAKRFEEAQKFSRMGIALNMAIAIFLAVLVYTNRPYIAMLYTTDSVIIEKVVGFLFYAIFFQLFDATAAPIQGILRGYKDVKATFYSGFFAYWVVCLPLGCFLDFVMEHGPAAYWQSLDIGLFFSAVFLTLRMFWLQKKLAREQI
;
A
#
# COMPACT_ATOMS: atom_id res chain seq x y z
N THR A 1 12.46 0.35 6.21
CA THR A 1 11.21 0.28 5.40
C THR A 1 11.36 -0.60 4.16
N SER A 2 12.50 -0.60 3.47
CA SER A 2 12.69 -1.34 2.21
C SER A 2 12.46 -2.86 2.32
N LEU A 3 12.91 -3.50 3.41
CA LEU A 3 12.67 -4.93 3.64
C LEU A 3 11.18 -5.25 3.84
N LEU A 4 10.46 -4.39 4.55
CA LEU A 4 9.02 -4.56 4.77
C LEU A 4 8.22 -4.39 3.47
N TYR A 5 8.68 -3.53 2.56
CA TYR A 5 8.06 -3.31 1.26
C TYR A 5 8.20 -4.51 0.31
N MET A 6 9.24 -5.33 0.48
CA MET A 6 9.44 -6.52 -0.36
C MET A 6 8.29 -7.53 -0.27
N VAL A 7 7.62 -7.63 0.88
CA VAL A 7 6.49 -8.55 1.08
C VAL A 7 5.29 -8.14 0.21
N PRO A 8 4.71 -6.93 0.34
CA PRO A 8 3.63 -6.48 -0.54
C PRO A 8 3.99 -6.53 -2.03
N LEU A 9 5.23 -6.20 -2.38
CA LEU A 9 5.72 -6.26 -3.76
C LEU A 9 5.69 -7.68 -4.32
N SER A 10 6.15 -8.67 -3.55
CA SER A 10 6.12 -10.08 -3.95
C SER A 10 4.69 -10.58 -4.19
N PHE A 11 3.76 -10.23 -3.30
CA PHE A 11 2.34 -10.52 -3.48
C PHE A 11 1.76 -9.84 -4.72
N SER A 12 2.14 -8.58 -4.97
CA SER A 12 1.73 -7.85 -6.17
C SER A 12 2.15 -8.55 -7.46
N MET A 13 3.40 -9.04 -7.51
CA MET A 13 3.93 -9.79 -8.66
C MET A 13 3.22 -11.13 -8.84
N ALA A 14 3.08 -11.90 -7.76
CA ALA A 14 2.39 -13.19 -7.80
C ALA A 14 0.92 -13.04 -8.26
N LEU A 15 0.20 -12.06 -7.73
CA LEU A 15 -1.18 -11.78 -8.10
C LEU A 15 -1.31 -11.30 -9.55
N THR A 16 -0.35 -10.53 -10.06
CA THR A 16 -0.32 -10.14 -11.47
C THR A 16 -0.33 -11.37 -12.38
N ILE A 17 0.48 -12.38 -12.05
CA ILE A 17 0.58 -13.61 -12.83
C ILE A 17 -0.67 -14.47 -12.67
N LEU A 18 -1.07 -14.78 -11.43
CA LEU A 18 -2.21 -15.65 -11.14
C LEU A 18 -3.51 -15.10 -11.72
N VAL A 19 -3.81 -13.84 -11.43
CA VAL A 19 -5.02 -13.18 -11.93
C VAL A 19 -4.94 -12.99 -13.45
N GLY A 20 -3.77 -12.72 -14.00
CA GLY A 20 -3.57 -12.57 -15.45
C GLY A 20 -3.83 -13.86 -16.20
N VAL A 21 -3.37 -15.02 -15.70
CA VAL A 21 -3.62 -16.34 -16.28
C VAL A 21 -5.11 -16.69 -16.23
N GLU A 22 -5.76 -16.55 -15.08
CA GLU A 22 -7.18 -16.88 -14.93
C GLU A 22 -8.10 -15.93 -15.73
N ALA A 23 -7.79 -14.63 -15.73
CA ALA A 23 -8.52 -13.67 -16.54
C ALA A 23 -8.33 -13.91 -18.05
N GLY A 24 -7.13 -14.30 -18.48
CA GLY A 24 -6.83 -14.69 -19.85
C GLY A 24 -7.57 -15.95 -20.30
N ALA A 25 -7.76 -16.91 -19.39
CA ALA A 25 -8.55 -18.12 -19.59
C ALA A 25 -10.08 -17.88 -19.43
N LYS A 26 -10.52 -16.62 -19.22
CA LYS A 26 -11.92 -16.23 -18.95
C LYS A 26 -12.52 -16.88 -17.69
N ARG A 27 -11.71 -17.36 -16.76
CA ARG A 27 -12.13 -17.93 -15.47
C ARG A 27 -12.17 -16.84 -14.40
N PHE A 28 -13.07 -15.87 -14.55
CA PHE A 28 -13.11 -14.66 -13.69
C PHE A 28 -13.47 -14.98 -12.23
N GLU A 29 -14.20 -16.05 -11.94
CA GLU A 29 -14.49 -16.48 -10.56
C GLU A 29 -13.22 -16.92 -9.84
N GLU A 30 -12.36 -17.72 -10.49
CA GLU A 30 -11.08 -18.11 -9.91
C GLU A 30 -10.14 -16.92 -9.77
N ALA A 31 -10.11 -16.00 -10.74
CA ALA A 31 -9.35 -14.75 -10.65
C ALA A 31 -9.78 -13.89 -9.44
N GLN A 32 -11.09 -13.82 -9.15
CA GLN A 32 -11.60 -13.13 -7.96
C GLN A 32 -11.19 -13.83 -6.66
N LYS A 33 -11.24 -15.16 -6.65
CA LYS A 33 -10.85 -15.98 -5.51
C LYS A 33 -9.37 -15.76 -5.15
N PHE A 34 -8.48 -15.87 -6.14
CA PHE A 34 -7.05 -15.57 -5.95
C PHE A 34 -6.82 -14.12 -5.50
N SER A 35 -7.57 -13.17 -6.04
CA SER A 35 -7.49 -11.76 -5.62
C SER A 35 -7.81 -11.60 -4.14
N ARG A 36 -8.94 -12.17 -3.68
CA ARG A 36 -9.36 -12.07 -2.27
C ARG A 36 -8.40 -12.78 -1.33
N MET A 37 -7.97 -13.99 -1.68
CA MET A 37 -7.01 -14.76 -0.88
C MET A 37 -5.67 -14.04 -0.77
N GLY A 38 -5.16 -13.51 -1.88
CA GLY A 38 -3.89 -12.80 -1.90
C GLY A 38 -3.90 -11.51 -1.08
N ILE A 39 -4.99 -10.72 -1.17
CA ILE A 39 -5.16 -9.51 -0.35
C ILE A 39 -5.25 -9.89 1.14
N ALA A 40 -6.08 -10.90 1.49
CA ALA A 40 -6.26 -11.32 2.88
C ALA A 40 -4.95 -11.84 3.49
N LEU A 41 -4.21 -12.65 2.77
CA LEU A 41 -2.94 -13.19 3.23
C LEU A 41 -1.88 -12.10 3.40
N ASN A 42 -1.75 -11.20 2.40
CA ASN A 42 -0.83 -10.08 2.49
C ASN A 42 -1.16 -9.15 3.65
N MET A 43 -2.45 -8.87 3.88
CA MET A 43 -2.91 -8.06 5.01
C MET A 43 -2.62 -8.72 6.35
N ALA A 44 -2.84 -10.04 6.49
CA ALA A 44 -2.52 -10.77 7.69
C ALA A 44 -1.01 -10.69 8.03
N ILE A 45 -0.15 -10.86 7.03
CA ILE A 45 1.30 -10.71 7.19
C ILE A 45 1.67 -9.27 7.54
N ALA A 46 1.05 -8.28 6.89
CA ALA A 46 1.31 -6.87 7.17
C ALA A 46 0.93 -6.48 8.60
N ILE A 47 -0.21 -6.95 9.10
CA ILE A 47 -0.64 -6.74 10.50
C ILE A 47 0.35 -7.41 11.46
N PHE A 48 0.75 -8.65 11.18
CA PHE A 48 1.75 -9.35 12.00
C PHE A 48 3.07 -8.56 12.07
N LEU A 49 3.58 -8.11 10.93
CA LEU A 49 4.80 -7.30 10.88
C LEU A 49 4.62 -5.94 11.56
N ALA A 50 3.46 -5.30 11.41
CA ALA A 50 3.14 -4.04 12.09
C ALA A 50 3.16 -4.19 13.63
N VAL A 51 2.57 -5.26 14.15
CA VAL A 51 2.61 -5.58 15.59
C VAL A 51 4.05 -5.86 16.04
N LEU A 52 4.81 -6.62 15.27
CA LEU A 52 6.20 -6.92 15.57
C LEU A 52 7.07 -5.64 15.59
N VAL A 53 6.91 -4.75 14.63
CA VAL A 53 7.61 -3.45 14.61
C VAL A 53 7.14 -2.58 15.77
N TYR A 54 5.85 -2.53 16.04
CA TYR A 54 5.28 -1.73 17.12
C TYR A 54 5.83 -2.14 18.50
N THR A 55 5.87 -3.44 18.80
CA THR A 55 6.36 -3.98 20.08
C THR A 55 7.86 -3.83 20.25
N ASN A 56 8.63 -3.87 19.15
CA ASN A 56 10.08 -3.83 19.17
C ASN A 56 10.68 -2.46 18.77
N ARG A 57 9.86 -1.39 18.70
CA ARG A 57 10.31 -0.04 18.29
C ARG A 57 11.60 0.43 18.96
N PRO A 58 11.76 0.35 20.29
CA PRO A 58 12.99 0.80 20.95
C PRO A 58 14.22 0.01 20.48
N TYR A 59 14.10 -1.30 20.39
CA TYR A 59 15.20 -2.18 19.94
C TYR A 59 15.58 -1.92 18.48
N ILE A 60 14.58 -1.71 17.61
CA ILE A 60 14.81 -1.35 16.21
C ILE A 60 15.52 0.00 16.10
N ALA A 61 15.13 1.00 16.90
CA ALA A 61 15.78 2.30 16.90
C ALA A 61 17.25 2.21 17.38
N MET A 62 17.54 1.38 18.39
CA MET A 62 18.89 1.14 18.90
C MET A 62 19.83 0.47 17.90
N LEU A 63 19.30 -0.26 16.90
CA LEU A 63 20.11 -0.82 15.81
C LEU A 63 20.67 0.25 14.86
N TYR A 64 20.06 1.43 14.82
CA TYR A 64 20.47 2.52 13.94
C TYR A 64 21.36 3.57 14.64
N THR A 65 21.19 3.75 15.96
CA THR A 65 21.93 4.76 16.71
C THR A 65 21.92 4.45 18.20
N THR A 66 22.95 4.97 18.90
CA THR A 66 23.07 4.94 20.37
C THR A 66 22.68 6.27 21.02
N ASP A 67 22.40 7.30 20.23
CA ASP A 67 22.01 8.63 20.70
C ASP A 67 20.53 8.63 21.10
N SER A 68 20.26 8.93 22.39
CA SER A 68 18.91 8.90 22.96
C SER A 68 17.94 9.88 22.30
N VAL A 69 18.43 11.05 21.88
CA VAL A 69 17.60 12.07 21.20
C VAL A 69 17.17 11.60 19.81
N ILE A 70 18.07 10.91 19.11
CA ILE A 70 17.77 10.35 17.79
C ILE A 70 16.84 9.14 17.92
N ILE A 71 17.03 8.29 18.94
CA ILE A 71 16.15 7.14 19.21
C ILE A 71 14.70 7.60 19.39
N GLU A 72 14.45 8.64 20.17
CA GLU A 72 13.10 9.17 20.40
C GLU A 72 12.43 9.63 19.10
N LYS A 73 13.16 10.35 18.25
CA LYS A 73 12.66 10.75 16.92
C LYS A 73 12.38 9.56 16.01
N VAL A 74 13.28 8.58 15.98
CA VAL A 74 13.10 7.36 15.16
C VAL A 74 11.88 6.57 15.61
N VAL A 75 11.66 6.43 16.91
CA VAL A 75 10.45 5.76 17.47
C VAL A 75 9.17 6.50 17.03
N GLY A 76 9.18 7.82 17.00
CA GLY A 76 8.08 8.62 16.46
C GLY A 76 7.82 8.36 14.97
N PHE A 77 8.89 8.34 14.15
CA PHE A 77 8.75 8.06 12.71
C PHE A 77 8.35 6.61 12.40
N LEU A 78 8.73 5.65 13.22
CA LEU A 78 8.29 4.26 13.07
C LEU A 78 6.77 4.11 13.19
N PHE A 79 6.11 5.00 13.93
CA PHE A 79 4.65 5.03 14.01
C PHE A 79 4.02 5.35 12.64
N TYR A 80 4.49 6.37 11.95
CA TYR A 80 4.05 6.66 10.58
C TYR A 80 4.39 5.54 9.61
N ALA A 81 5.56 4.93 9.74
CA ALA A 81 5.98 3.80 8.91
C ALA A 81 5.06 2.57 9.05
N ILE A 82 4.44 2.36 10.22
CA ILE A 82 3.44 1.29 10.43
C ILE A 82 2.17 1.58 9.62
N PHE A 83 1.65 2.80 9.66
CA PHE A 83 0.48 3.18 8.85
C PHE A 83 0.77 3.10 7.36
N PHE A 84 1.93 3.63 6.94
CA PHE A 84 2.41 3.48 5.58
C PHE A 84 2.39 2.02 5.12
N GLN A 85 2.95 1.12 5.93
CA GLN A 85 3.00 -0.32 5.64
C GLN A 85 1.61 -0.94 5.49
N LEU A 86 0.63 -0.55 6.31
CA LEU A 86 -0.74 -1.08 6.24
C LEU A 86 -1.46 -0.60 4.97
N PHE A 87 -1.32 0.67 4.61
CA PHE A 87 -1.91 1.21 3.38
C PHE A 87 -1.26 0.61 2.14
N ASP A 88 0.06 0.46 2.15
CA ASP A 88 0.80 -0.16 1.05
C ASP A 88 0.48 -1.65 0.90
N ALA A 89 0.30 -2.36 2.02
CA ALA A 89 -0.13 -3.76 2.02
C ALA A 89 -1.53 -3.97 1.42
N THR A 90 -2.34 -2.92 1.37
CA THR A 90 -3.62 -2.93 0.65
C THR A 90 -3.43 -2.53 -0.81
N ALA A 91 -2.74 -1.43 -1.07
CA ALA A 91 -2.59 -0.85 -2.40
C ALA A 91 -1.74 -1.73 -3.35
N ALA A 92 -0.60 -2.26 -2.88
CA ALA A 92 0.33 -3.00 -3.74
C ALA A 92 -0.26 -4.28 -4.34
N PRO A 93 -0.91 -5.20 -3.59
CA PRO A 93 -1.54 -6.38 -4.19
C PRO A 93 -2.68 -6.01 -5.14
N ILE A 94 -3.47 -4.96 -4.85
CA ILE A 94 -4.54 -4.50 -5.73
C ILE A 94 -3.98 -3.96 -7.04
N GLN A 95 -2.86 -3.25 -7.00
CA GLN A 95 -2.16 -2.84 -8.22
C GLN A 95 -1.72 -4.05 -9.05
N GLY A 96 -1.25 -5.12 -8.41
CA GLY A 96 -0.92 -6.39 -9.06
C GLY A 96 -2.13 -7.03 -9.75
N ILE A 97 -3.27 -7.08 -9.05
CA ILE A 97 -4.54 -7.60 -9.56
C ILE A 97 -5.01 -6.80 -10.78
N LEU A 98 -5.01 -5.47 -10.71
CA LEU A 98 -5.41 -4.61 -11.82
C LEU A 98 -4.48 -4.77 -13.04
N ARG A 99 -3.18 -4.96 -12.81
CA ARG A 99 -2.24 -5.32 -13.89
C ARG A 99 -2.56 -6.67 -14.50
N GLY A 100 -2.93 -7.66 -13.69
CA GLY A 100 -3.40 -8.97 -14.18
C GLY A 100 -4.64 -8.85 -15.08
N TYR A 101 -5.57 -7.97 -14.74
CA TYR A 101 -6.74 -7.64 -15.58
C TYR A 101 -6.41 -6.69 -16.76
N LYS A 102 -5.14 -6.33 -16.97
CA LYS A 102 -4.66 -5.37 -17.98
C LYS A 102 -5.17 -3.92 -17.80
N ASP A 103 -5.67 -3.57 -16.61
CA ASP A 103 -6.09 -2.20 -16.27
C ASP A 103 -4.93 -1.37 -15.67
N VAL A 104 -3.85 -1.26 -16.44
CA VAL A 104 -2.63 -0.52 -16.03
C VAL A 104 -2.89 0.98 -15.91
N LYS A 105 -3.85 1.52 -16.69
CA LYS A 105 -4.19 2.95 -16.65
C LYS A 105 -4.70 3.37 -15.27
N ALA A 106 -5.55 2.55 -14.65
CA ALA A 106 -6.05 2.85 -13.31
C ALA A 106 -4.92 2.90 -12.28
N THR A 107 -3.95 1.99 -12.36
CA THR A 107 -2.77 1.98 -11.48
C THR A 107 -1.92 3.25 -11.68
N PHE A 108 -1.69 3.65 -12.93
CA PHE A 108 -0.93 4.86 -13.25
C PHE A 108 -1.62 6.13 -12.72
N TYR A 109 -2.91 6.31 -13.01
CA TYR A 109 -3.66 7.48 -12.54
C TYR A 109 -3.76 7.54 -11.02
N SER A 110 -3.92 6.40 -10.34
CA SER A 110 -3.93 6.34 -8.89
C SER A 110 -2.62 6.82 -8.29
N GLY A 111 -1.48 6.34 -8.80
CA GLY A 111 -0.16 6.76 -8.34
C GLY A 111 0.10 8.24 -8.64
N PHE A 112 -0.19 8.69 -9.86
CA PHE A 112 -0.04 10.08 -10.24
C PHE A 112 -0.85 11.00 -9.32
N PHE A 113 -2.13 10.70 -9.11
CA PHE A 113 -3.00 11.52 -8.27
C PHE A 113 -2.55 11.52 -6.81
N ALA A 114 -2.22 10.34 -6.26
CA ALA A 114 -1.78 10.21 -4.88
C ALA A 114 -0.52 11.02 -4.59
N TYR A 115 0.50 10.91 -5.44
CA TYR A 115 1.79 11.55 -5.17
C TYR A 115 1.84 13.01 -5.62
N TRP A 116 1.32 13.35 -6.82
CA TRP A 116 1.44 14.70 -7.37
C TRP A 116 0.34 15.64 -6.94
N VAL A 117 -0.89 15.15 -6.79
CA VAL A 117 -2.05 16.01 -6.50
C VAL A 117 -2.35 16.05 -5.00
N VAL A 118 -2.14 14.96 -4.29
CA VAL A 118 -2.42 14.88 -2.84
C VAL A 118 -1.14 15.10 -2.03
N CYS A 119 -0.13 14.24 -2.20
CA CYS A 119 1.03 14.20 -1.34
C CYS A 119 1.87 15.49 -1.42
N LEU A 120 2.23 15.96 -2.62
CA LEU A 120 3.07 17.15 -2.76
C LEU A 120 2.41 18.44 -2.25
N PRO A 121 1.18 18.81 -2.67
CA PRO A 121 0.56 20.04 -2.17
C PRO A 121 0.28 19.98 -0.67
N LEU A 122 -0.17 18.82 -0.17
CA LEU A 122 -0.47 18.63 1.24
C LEU A 122 0.80 18.66 2.09
N GLY A 123 1.89 18.02 1.63
CA GLY A 123 3.18 18.06 2.31
C GLY A 123 3.73 19.48 2.41
N CYS A 124 3.70 20.21 1.31
CA CYS A 124 4.10 21.64 1.31
C CYS A 124 3.22 22.48 2.24
N PHE A 125 1.90 22.26 2.21
CA PHE A 125 0.98 23.00 3.08
C PHE A 125 1.25 22.71 4.55
N LEU A 126 1.42 21.45 4.94
CA LEU A 126 1.70 21.07 6.32
C LEU A 126 3.07 21.57 6.81
N ASP A 127 4.07 21.60 5.94
CA ASP A 127 5.41 22.07 6.29
C ASP A 127 5.47 23.60 6.39
N PHE A 128 5.00 24.34 5.35
CA PHE A 128 5.11 25.79 5.28
C PHE A 128 4.06 26.55 6.09
N VAL A 129 2.84 26.00 6.27
CA VAL A 129 1.74 26.69 6.94
C VAL A 129 1.59 26.26 8.40
N MET A 130 1.79 24.96 8.66
CA MET A 130 1.60 24.38 10.00
C MET A 130 2.92 24.13 10.75
N GLU A 131 4.07 24.37 10.11
CA GLU A 131 5.40 24.21 10.70
C GLU A 131 5.66 22.80 11.29
N HIS A 132 5.04 21.76 10.71
CA HIS A 132 5.16 20.37 11.19
C HIS A 132 6.53 19.73 10.91
N GLY A 133 7.40 20.41 10.15
CA GLY A 133 8.75 19.94 9.83
C GLY A 133 8.75 18.60 9.05
N PRO A 134 9.77 17.76 9.23
CA PRO A 134 9.90 16.49 8.45
C PRO A 134 8.74 15.52 8.61
N ALA A 135 7.95 15.60 9.69
CA ALA A 135 6.77 14.77 9.91
C ALA A 135 5.63 15.09 8.92
N ALA A 136 5.57 16.32 8.40
CA ALA A 136 4.59 16.77 7.42
C ALA A 136 4.59 15.89 6.16
N TYR A 137 5.78 15.54 5.68
CA TYR A 137 5.93 14.72 4.48
C TYR A 137 5.50 13.26 4.71
N TRP A 138 5.74 12.70 5.89
CA TRP A 138 5.25 11.36 6.26
C TRP A 138 3.74 11.34 6.34
N GLN A 139 3.13 12.34 6.98
CA GLN A 139 1.68 12.45 7.07
C GLN A 139 1.02 12.59 5.70
N SER A 140 1.59 13.41 4.82
CA SER A 140 1.07 13.59 3.48
C SER A 140 1.20 12.34 2.61
N LEU A 141 2.29 11.56 2.78
CA LEU A 141 2.47 10.26 2.14
C LEU A 141 1.42 9.25 2.59
N ASP A 142 1.15 9.14 3.89
CA ASP A 142 0.14 8.25 4.44
C ASP A 142 -1.25 8.60 3.92
N ILE A 143 -1.60 9.88 3.88
CA ILE A 143 -2.87 10.36 3.33
C ILE A 143 -2.97 10.06 1.83
N GLY A 144 -1.92 10.33 1.05
CA GLY A 144 -1.88 10.03 -0.38
C GLY A 144 -2.06 8.53 -0.67
N LEU A 145 -1.37 7.67 0.09
CA LEU A 145 -1.50 6.22 -0.01
C LEU A 145 -2.90 5.72 0.39
N PHE A 146 -3.49 6.31 1.44
CA PHE A 146 -4.86 5.99 1.82
C PHE A 146 -5.85 6.25 0.68
N PHE A 147 -5.81 7.44 0.07
CA PHE A 147 -6.65 7.76 -1.09
C PHE A 147 -6.38 6.83 -2.28
N SER A 148 -5.12 6.50 -2.54
CA SER A 148 -4.73 5.52 -3.56
C SER A 148 -5.34 4.15 -3.28
N ALA A 149 -5.21 3.64 -2.06
CA ALA A 149 -5.76 2.35 -1.65
C ALA A 149 -7.28 2.29 -1.81
N VAL A 150 -7.99 3.35 -1.41
CA VAL A 150 -9.45 3.46 -1.56
C VAL A 150 -9.83 3.46 -3.06
N PHE A 151 -9.19 4.30 -3.86
CA PHE A 151 -9.47 4.39 -5.30
C PHE A 151 -9.23 3.06 -6.01
N LEU A 152 -8.09 2.42 -5.76
CA LEU A 152 -7.73 1.13 -6.37
C LEU A 152 -8.69 0.02 -5.95
N THR A 153 -9.10 0.01 -4.68
CA THR A 153 -10.09 -0.95 -4.16
C THR A 153 -11.43 -0.81 -4.86
N LEU A 154 -11.95 0.41 -4.96
CA LEU A 154 -13.21 0.68 -5.66
C LEU A 154 -13.13 0.30 -7.14
N ARG A 155 -12.02 0.63 -7.79
CA ARG A 155 -11.78 0.30 -9.19
C ARG A 155 -11.73 -1.21 -9.43
N MET A 156 -11.04 -1.94 -8.55
CA MET A 156 -10.97 -3.40 -8.59
C MET A 156 -12.35 -4.03 -8.49
N PHE A 157 -13.16 -3.63 -7.49
CA PHE A 157 -14.52 -4.15 -7.32
C PHE A 157 -15.42 -3.83 -8.52
N TRP A 158 -15.33 -2.61 -9.05
CA TRP A 158 -16.08 -2.23 -10.23
C TRP A 158 -15.71 -3.09 -11.44
N LEU A 159 -14.41 -3.29 -11.67
CA LEU A 159 -13.92 -4.09 -12.78
C LEU A 159 -14.35 -5.57 -12.65
N GLN A 160 -14.20 -6.16 -11.47
CA GLN A 160 -14.62 -7.53 -11.19
C GLN A 160 -16.12 -7.71 -11.39
N LYS A 161 -16.94 -6.77 -10.95
CA LYS A 161 -18.39 -6.78 -11.15
C LYS A 161 -18.79 -6.66 -12.63
N LYS A 162 -18.06 -5.83 -13.39
CA LYS A 162 -18.26 -5.67 -14.83
C LYS A 162 -17.96 -6.98 -15.56
N LEU A 163 -16.80 -7.59 -15.32
CA LEU A 163 -16.37 -8.82 -15.96
C LEU A 163 -17.28 -10.02 -15.61
N ALA A 164 -17.79 -10.09 -14.38
CA ALA A 164 -18.75 -11.10 -13.98
C ALA A 164 -20.10 -10.98 -14.72
N ARG A 165 -20.51 -9.74 -15.09
CA ARG A 165 -21.74 -9.52 -15.88
C ARG A 165 -21.58 -9.85 -17.36
N GLU A 166 -20.38 -9.75 -17.90
CA GLU A 166 -20.10 -10.08 -19.32
C GLU A 166 -20.03 -11.60 -19.59
N GLN A 167 -20.10 -12.42 -18.53
CA GLN A 167 -20.17 -13.88 -18.63
C GLN A 167 -21.61 -14.45 -18.65
N ILE A 168 -22.61 -13.63 -18.34
CA ILE A 168 -24.05 -14.00 -18.37
C ILE A 168 -24.62 -13.59 -19.72
#